data_2bc9ef2c94d44d238f60e4348cfaa52b
#
_entry.id   2bc9ef2c94d44d238f60e4348cfaa52b
#
_cell.length_a   1.000
_cell.length_b   1.000
_cell.length_c   1.000
_cell.angle_alpha   90.00
_cell.angle_beta   90.00
_cell.angle_gamma   90.00
#
_symmetry.space_group_name_H-M   'P 1'
#
loop_
_entity.id
_entity.type
_entity.pdbx_description
1 polymer ?
#
loop_
_entity_poly.entity_id
_entity_poly.type
_entity_poly.pdbx_seq_one_letter_code
_entity_poly.pdbx_strand_id
1 'polypeptide(L)'
;MDARPRPEVIVDVDFERGLLFLVVRNIGERPALDVQTTVYRKLLGLGGSKDVSALPLFRNVAFLAPGKEIRTLLDSAGSWFARRRATKITARVAYRDADGTDYRGTMSHDLEIYRELAYVKGE
;
A
#
# COMPACT_ATOMS: atom_id res chain seq x y z
N MET A 1 10.41 26.01 8.25
CA MET A 1 9.69 25.02 7.41
C MET A 1 10.45 24.78 6.14
N ASP A 2 10.75 23.55 5.85
CA ASP A 2 11.47 23.20 4.63
C ASP A 2 10.49 23.17 3.46
N ALA A 3 10.69 24.09 2.52
CA ALA A 3 9.83 24.17 1.34
C ALA A 3 10.45 23.50 0.12
N ARG A 4 11.62 22.86 0.27
CA ARG A 4 12.27 22.20 -0.87
C ARG A 4 11.46 20.97 -1.31
N PRO A 5 11.38 20.73 -2.62
CA PRO A 5 10.75 19.53 -3.13
C PRO A 5 11.44 18.26 -2.58
N ARG A 6 10.64 17.26 -2.29
CA ARG A 6 11.15 15.98 -1.81
C ARG A 6 10.23 14.85 -2.25
N PRO A 7 10.74 13.62 -2.24
CA PRO A 7 9.84 12.47 -2.44
C PRO A 7 8.98 12.28 -1.20
N GLU A 8 7.82 11.69 -1.40
CA GLU A 8 6.97 11.27 -0.28
C GLU A 8 6.24 9.99 -0.69
N VAL A 9 6.68 8.88 -0.13
CA VAL A 9 6.12 7.57 -0.47
C VAL A 9 5.10 7.16 0.58
N ILE A 10 3.94 6.74 0.12
CA ILE A 10 2.89 6.23 0.98
C ILE A 10 2.46 4.84 0.51
N VAL A 11 1.90 4.07 1.44
CA VAL A 11 1.15 2.86 1.12
C VAL A 11 -0.31 3.17 1.38
N ASP A 12 -1.13 2.97 0.37
CA ASP A 12 -2.54 3.27 0.44
C ASP A 12 -3.35 2.01 0.13
N VAL A 13 -4.63 2.08 0.39
CA VAL A 13 -5.58 1.02 0.06
C VAL A 13 -6.63 1.62 -0.86
N ASP A 14 -6.82 1.02 -2.02
CA ASP A 14 -7.89 1.41 -2.93
C ASP A 14 -8.98 0.34 -2.90
N PHE A 15 -10.22 0.80 -2.94
CA PHE A 15 -11.37 -0.07 -3.08
C PHE A 15 -12.11 0.32 -4.36
N GLU A 16 -12.20 -0.62 -5.28
CA GLU A 16 -12.79 -0.34 -6.59
C GLU A 16 -13.51 -1.56 -7.09
N ARG A 17 -14.78 -1.40 -7.42
CA ARG A 17 -15.62 -2.47 -7.97
C ARG A 17 -15.60 -3.75 -7.14
N GLY A 18 -15.62 -3.59 -5.83
CA GLY A 18 -15.61 -4.74 -4.92
C GLY A 18 -14.24 -5.38 -4.70
N LEU A 19 -13.17 -4.78 -5.22
CA LEU A 19 -11.82 -5.29 -5.08
C LEU A 19 -10.99 -4.38 -4.18
N LEU A 20 -10.15 -4.99 -3.37
CA LEU A 20 -9.21 -4.28 -2.49
C LEU A 20 -7.82 -4.34 -3.10
N PHE A 21 -7.16 -3.20 -3.18
CA PHE A 21 -5.79 -3.08 -3.70
C PHE A 21 -4.88 -2.46 -2.67
N LEU A 22 -3.62 -2.90 -2.66
CA LEU A 22 -2.56 -2.19 -1.98
C LEU A 22 -1.81 -1.37 -3.01
N VAL A 23 -1.49 -0.14 -2.65
CA VAL A 23 -0.88 0.82 -3.58
C VAL A 23 0.36 1.41 -2.93
N VAL A 24 1.49 1.39 -3.65
CA VAL A 24 2.68 2.13 -3.28
C VAL A 24 2.74 3.34 -4.21
N ARG A 25 2.74 4.54 -3.65
CA ARG A 25 2.62 5.76 -4.43
C ARG A 25 3.60 6.81 -3.95
N ASN A 26 4.23 7.51 -4.89
CA ASN A 26 5.04 8.68 -4.57
C ASN A 26 4.18 9.94 -4.80
N ILE A 27 3.74 10.56 -3.71
CA ILE A 27 2.92 11.78 -3.79
C ILE A 27 3.77 13.03 -3.68
N GLY A 28 5.09 12.88 -3.64
CA GLY A 28 6.01 14.01 -3.57
C GLY A 28 6.34 14.56 -4.93
N GLU A 29 7.31 15.47 -4.94
CA GLU A 29 7.69 16.20 -6.13
C GLU A 29 9.00 15.73 -6.74
N ARG A 30 9.71 14.81 -6.11
CA ARG A 30 10.97 14.25 -6.59
C ARG A 30 10.92 12.73 -6.60
N PRO A 31 11.79 12.08 -7.39
CA PRO A 31 11.84 10.62 -7.40
C PRO A 31 12.23 10.04 -6.05
N ALA A 32 11.67 8.90 -5.72
CA ALA A 32 12.08 8.09 -4.57
C ALA A 32 12.89 6.91 -5.07
N LEU A 33 14.01 6.64 -4.42
CA LEU A 33 14.92 5.57 -4.80
C LEU A 33 14.94 4.49 -3.74
N ASP A 34 15.10 3.25 -4.18
CA ASP A 34 15.22 2.08 -3.30
C ASP A 34 14.11 2.04 -2.25
N VAL A 35 12.88 2.09 -2.72
CA VAL A 35 11.71 2.09 -1.86
C VAL A 35 11.49 0.69 -1.30
N GLN A 36 11.57 0.56 0.02
CA GLN A 36 11.34 -0.68 0.74
C GLN A 36 10.12 -0.53 1.62
N THR A 37 9.23 -1.50 1.57
CA THR A 37 7.98 -1.48 2.32
C THR A 37 7.91 -2.71 3.19
N THR A 38 7.57 -2.52 4.46
CA THR A 38 7.28 -3.61 5.39
C THR A 38 5.83 -3.48 5.81
N VAL A 39 5.06 -4.54 5.60
CA VAL A 39 3.67 -4.57 6.00
C VAL A 39 3.55 -5.45 7.24
N TYR A 40 3.02 -4.88 8.32
CA TYR A 40 2.83 -5.63 9.56
C TYR A 40 1.58 -6.47 9.45
N ARG A 41 1.78 -7.68 9.84
CA ARG A 41 0.97 -8.86 9.66
C ARG A 41 0.98 -9.30 8.20
N LYS A 42 1.16 -10.58 8.06
CA LYS A 42 1.11 -11.24 6.78
C LYS A 42 -0.27 -11.00 6.15
N LEU A 43 -0.28 -10.57 4.91
CA LEU A 43 -1.53 -10.31 4.20
C LEU A 43 -1.81 -11.44 3.22
N LEU A 44 -2.62 -12.40 3.65
CA LEU A 44 -3.02 -13.53 2.81
C LEU A 44 -4.23 -13.12 1.96
N GLY A 45 -3.95 -12.68 0.75
CA GLY A 45 -4.96 -12.25 -0.20
C GLY A 45 -5.37 -13.39 -1.15
N LEU A 46 -6.17 -13.04 -2.14
CA LEU A 46 -6.64 -13.95 -3.19
C LEU A 46 -7.28 -15.22 -2.60
N GLY A 47 -8.24 -15.03 -1.69
CA GLY A 47 -8.91 -16.15 -1.04
C GLY A 47 -8.05 -16.87 -0.01
N GLY A 48 -6.95 -16.25 0.42
CA GLY A 48 -6.03 -16.84 1.40
C GLY A 48 -4.89 -17.63 0.78
N SER A 49 -4.80 -17.66 -0.55
CA SER A 49 -3.81 -18.48 -1.26
C SER A 49 -2.47 -17.79 -1.51
N LYS A 50 -2.41 -16.46 -1.32
CA LYS A 50 -1.22 -15.69 -1.69
C LYS A 50 -0.81 -14.76 -0.55
N ASP A 51 0.45 -14.84 -0.13
CA ASP A 51 1.02 -13.85 0.78
C ASP A 51 1.38 -12.60 -0.01
N VAL A 52 0.46 -11.64 -0.06
CA VAL A 52 0.62 -10.41 -0.82
C VAL A 52 1.73 -9.56 -0.24
N SER A 53 1.96 -9.63 1.08
CA SER A 53 3.01 -8.84 1.74
C SER A 53 4.42 -9.28 1.36
N ALA A 54 4.59 -10.44 0.74
CA ALA A 54 5.89 -10.96 0.31
C ALA A 54 6.21 -10.67 -1.15
N LEU A 55 5.40 -9.91 -1.86
CA LEU A 55 5.63 -9.60 -3.26
C LEU A 55 6.90 -8.77 -3.45
N PRO A 56 7.61 -8.96 -4.59
CA PRO A 56 8.82 -8.17 -4.88
C PRO A 56 8.60 -6.65 -4.80
N LEU A 57 7.41 -6.18 -5.14
CA LEU A 57 7.02 -4.78 -5.01
C LEU A 57 7.35 -4.19 -3.63
N PHE A 58 7.17 -4.98 -2.57
CA PHE A 58 7.41 -4.49 -1.21
C PHE A 58 8.85 -4.65 -0.77
N ARG A 59 9.63 -5.51 -1.44
CA ARG A 59 11.04 -5.68 -1.08
C ARG A 59 11.88 -4.51 -1.54
N ASN A 60 11.68 -4.06 -2.76
CA ASN A 60 12.43 -2.92 -3.27
C ASN A 60 11.86 -2.44 -4.60
N VAL A 61 11.61 -1.14 -4.68
CA VAL A 61 11.36 -0.46 -5.95
C VAL A 61 12.53 0.49 -6.17
N ALA A 62 13.36 0.19 -7.17
CA ALA A 62 14.59 0.93 -7.40
C ALA A 62 14.34 2.41 -7.71
N PHE A 63 13.27 2.71 -8.43
CA PHE A 63 12.96 4.07 -8.84
C PHE A 63 11.44 4.24 -8.91
N LEU A 64 10.93 5.20 -8.16
CA LEU A 64 9.51 5.52 -8.14
C LEU A 64 9.35 7.01 -8.44
N ALA A 65 8.92 7.32 -9.66
CA ALA A 65 8.79 8.70 -10.13
C ALA A 65 7.71 9.46 -9.36
N PRO A 66 7.80 10.80 -9.33
CA PRO A 66 6.72 11.61 -8.76
C PRO A 66 5.39 11.30 -9.44
N GLY A 67 4.35 11.09 -8.64
CA GLY A 67 3.02 10.76 -9.16
C GLY A 67 2.84 9.32 -9.58
N LYS A 68 3.89 8.52 -9.57
CA LYS A 68 3.81 7.12 -9.95
C LYS A 68 3.20 6.29 -8.84
N GLU A 69 2.33 5.37 -9.23
CA GLU A 69 1.80 4.37 -8.30
C GLU A 69 1.96 2.98 -8.88
N ILE A 70 2.12 2.00 -8.00
CA ILE A 70 2.15 0.59 -8.35
C ILE A 70 1.10 -0.09 -7.48
N ARG A 71 0.14 -0.75 -8.12
CA ARG A 71 -0.99 -1.39 -7.43
C ARG A 71 -0.87 -2.90 -7.50
N THR A 72 -1.28 -3.55 -6.44
CA THR A 72 -1.44 -5.00 -6.44
C THR A 72 -2.79 -5.37 -5.85
N LEU A 73 -3.43 -6.36 -6.43
CA LEU A 73 -4.70 -6.86 -5.91
C LEU A 73 -4.45 -7.59 -4.59
N LEU A 74 -5.16 -7.18 -3.56
CA LEU A 74 -5.14 -7.88 -2.28
C LEU A 74 -6.15 -9.02 -2.31
N ASP A 75 -7.41 -8.71 -2.56
CA ASP A 75 -8.48 -9.70 -2.58
C ASP A 75 -9.78 -9.02 -3.04
N SER A 76 -10.80 -9.82 -3.33
CA SER A 76 -12.14 -9.26 -3.37
C SER A 76 -12.55 -8.92 -1.93
N ALA A 77 -13.33 -7.85 -1.77
CA ALA A 77 -13.78 -7.44 -0.46
C ALA A 77 -14.64 -8.54 0.18
N GLY A 78 -15.52 -9.16 -0.61
CA GLY A 78 -16.35 -10.25 -0.11
C GLY A 78 -15.54 -11.39 0.47
N SER A 79 -14.51 -11.84 -0.25
CA SER A 79 -13.64 -12.91 0.23
C SER A 79 -12.85 -12.51 1.46
N TRP A 80 -12.30 -11.30 1.47
CA TRP A 80 -11.52 -10.83 2.60
C TRP A 80 -12.33 -10.81 3.88
N PHE A 81 -13.51 -10.19 3.84
CA PHE A 81 -14.34 -10.06 5.05
C PHE A 81 -14.99 -11.37 5.46
N ALA A 82 -15.27 -12.28 4.53
CA ALA A 82 -15.82 -13.57 4.85
C ALA A 82 -14.87 -14.44 5.68
N ARG A 83 -13.56 -14.26 5.52
CA ARG A 83 -12.56 -15.03 6.25
C ARG A 83 -12.25 -14.48 7.64
N ARG A 84 -12.92 -13.43 8.06
CA ARG A 84 -12.75 -12.81 9.38
C ARG A 84 -11.29 -12.46 9.68
N ARG A 85 -10.58 -11.96 8.68
CA ARG A 85 -9.20 -11.53 8.85
C ARG A 85 -9.14 -10.23 9.63
N ALA A 86 -7.95 -9.96 10.21
CA ALA A 86 -7.68 -8.66 10.80
C ALA A 86 -7.87 -7.58 9.76
N THR A 87 -8.53 -6.47 10.14
CA THR A 87 -8.83 -5.39 9.22
C THR A 87 -7.79 -4.28 9.27
N LYS A 88 -7.00 -4.21 10.35
CA LYS A 88 -5.99 -3.16 10.51
C LYS A 88 -4.67 -3.56 9.89
N ILE A 89 -4.11 -2.65 9.09
CA ILE A 89 -2.84 -2.86 8.41
C ILE A 89 -1.92 -1.69 8.76
N THR A 90 -0.68 -1.99 9.12
CA THR A 90 0.34 -0.97 9.32
C THR A 90 1.46 -1.21 8.33
N ALA A 91 1.85 -0.18 7.60
CA ALA A 91 2.93 -0.24 6.63
C ALA A 91 4.02 0.75 7.01
N ARG A 92 5.27 0.34 6.86
CA ARG A 92 6.44 1.21 7.01
C ARG A 92 7.15 1.27 5.68
N VAL A 93 7.56 2.48 5.29
CA VAL A 93 8.33 2.68 4.08
C VAL A 93 9.67 3.31 4.43
N ALA A 94 10.71 2.91 3.69
CA ALA A 94 12.03 3.52 3.78
C ALA A 94 12.51 3.75 2.35
N TYR A 95 13.03 4.92 2.08
CA TYR A 95 13.48 5.30 0.75
C TYR A 95 14.46 6.44 0.85
N ARG A 96 15.05 6.83 -0.27
CA ARG A 96 15.95 7.98 -0.31
C ARG A 96 15.69 8.81 -1.56
N ASP A 97 16.21 10.03 -1.56
CA ASP A 97 16.16 10.86 -2.75
C ASP A 97 17.49 10.75 -3.54
N ALA A 98 17.57 11.47 -4.65
CA ALA A 98 18.75 11.44 -5.50
C ALA A 98 20.00 12.05 -4.84
N ASP A 99 19.80 12.82 -3.79
CA ASP A 99 20.92 13.42 -3.04
C ASP A 99 21.41 12.52 -1.91
N GLY A 100 20.80 11.35 -1.74
CA GLY A 100 21.19 10.40 -0.70
C GLY A 100 20.53 10.64 0.64
N THR A 101 19.58 11.56 0.74
CA THR A 101 18.83 11.78 1.98
C THR A 101 17.86 10.63 2.20
N ASP A 102 17.87 10.07 3.41
CA ASP A 102 16.99 8.96 3.79
C ASP A 102 15.68 9.48 4.37
N TYR A 103 14.61 8.80 4.03
CA TYR A 103 13.26 9.10 4.51
C TYR A 103 12.60 7.84 5.03
N ARG A 104 11.70 8.02 5.99
CA ARG A 104 10.89 6.93 6.53
C ARG A 104 9.48 7.43 6.79
N GLY A 105 8.53 6.52 6.70
CA GLY A 105 7.14 6.83 7.03
C GLY A 105 6.43 5.61 7.55
N THR A 106 5.39 5.84 8.33
CA THR A 106 4.52 4.77 8.84
C THR A 106 3.08 5.23 8.63
N MET A 107 2.25 4.34 8.11
CA MET A 107 0.84 4.61 7.92
C MET A 107 0.02 3.40 8.30
N SER A 108 -1.16 3.67 8.85
CA SER A 108 -2.07 2.61 9.28
C SER A 108 -3.42 2.80 8.58
N HIS A 109 -4.00 1.69 8.17
CA HIS A 109 -5.29 1.65 7.51
C HIS A 109 -6.19 0.65 8.21
N ASP A 110 -7.48 0.93 8.23
CA ASP A 110 -8.46 -0.02 8.72
C ASP A 110 -9.41 -0.35 7.57
N LEU A 111 -9.32 -1.57 7.07
CA LEU A 111 -10.14 -2.04 5.95
C LEU A 111 -11.61 -2.14 6.31
N GLU A 112 -11.94 -2.07 7.60
CA GLU A 112 -13.33 -2.17 8.06
C GLU A 112 -14.23 -1.11 7.42
N ILE A 113 -13.65 0.05 7.05
CA ILE A 113 -14.43 1.10 6.39
C ILE A 113 -15.02 0.67 5.05
N TYR A 114 -14.48 -0.38 4.46
CA TYR A 114 -14.95 -0.86 3.15
C TYR A 114 -16.01 -1.95 3.24
N ARG A 115 -16.26 -2.48 4.44
CA ARG A 115 -17.16 -3.62 4.61
C ARG A 115 -18.58 -3.30 4.12
N GLU A 116 -19.15 -2.20 4.56
CA GLU A 116 -20.49 -1.81 4.14
C GLU A 116 -20.55 -1.41 2.67
N LEU A 117 -19.49 -0.78 2.19
CA LEU A 117 -19.39 -0.40 0.79
C LEU A 117 -19.38 -1.63 -0.11
N ALA A 118 -18.79 -2.72 0.35
CA ALA A 118 -18.78 -3.97 -0.40
C ALA A 118 -20.21 -4.51 -0.57
N TYR A 119 -21.03 -4.43 0.46
CA TYR A 119 -22.40 -4.88 0.37
C TYR A 119 -23.25 -4.00 -0.56
N VAL A 120 -23.05 -2.69 -0.48
CA VAL A 120 -23.76 -1.77 -1.37
C VAL A 120 -23.40 -2.04 -2.82
N LYS A 121 -22.13 -2.34 -3.08
CA LYS A 121 -21.66 -2.64 -4.43
C LYS A 121 -22.13 -4.00 -4.94
N GLY A 122 -22.53 -4.87 -4.06
CA GLY A 122 -23.01 -6.20 -4.45
C GLY A 122 -24.37 -6.24 -5.09
N GLU A 123 -25.00 -5.11 -5.24
CA GLU A 123 -26.28 -5.02 -5.93
C GLU A 123 -26.17 -5.42 -7.38
#